data_cac17552fc651c4f715735968173ce79
#
_entry.id   cac17552fc651c4f715735968173ce79
#
_cell.length_a   1.000
_cell.length_b   1.000
_cell.length_c   1.000
_cell.angle_alpha   90.00
_cell.angle_beta   90.00
_cell.angle_gamma   90.00
#
_symmetry.space_group_name_H-M   'P 1'
#
loop_
_entity.id
_entity.type
_entity.pdbx_description
1 polymer ?
#
loop_
_entity_poly.entity_id
_entity_poly.type
_entity_poly.pdbx_seq_one_letter_code
_entity_poly.pdbx_strand_id
1 'polypeptide(L)'
;CSFAELVFRDWPELQDDIPHILAQARKILFVIDGFDELGAAPGALIEDICGDWEKKKPVPVLLGSLLKRKMLPRAALLVTTRPRALRDLQLLAQQPIYVRVEGFLEEDRRAYFLRHFGDEDQAMRAFELMRSNAALFQLGSAPAVCWIVCTTLKLQMEKGEDPVPTCLTRTGLFLRFLCSRFPQGAQLRGALRTLSLLAAQGLWAQMSVFHREDLERLGVQESDLRLFLDGDILRQDRVSKGCYSFIHLSFQQFLTALFYALEKEEGED
;
A
#
# COMPACT_ATOMS: atom_id res chain seq x y z
N CYS A 1 -24.14 -0.81 -12.28
CA CYS A 1 -23.53 -0.66 -13.62
C CYS A 1 -23.45 -2.02 -14.33
N SER A 2 -23.30 -2.03 -15.66
CA SER A 2 -22.91 -3.22 -16.40
C SER A 2 -21.40 -3.44 -16.34
N PHE A 3 -20.94 -4.63 -16.75
CA PHE A 3 -19.50 -4.91 -16.81
C PHE A 3 -18.80 -4.04 -17.87
N ALA A 4 -19.49 -3.80 -19.00
CA ALA A 4 -19.00 -2.90 -20.03
C ALA A 4 -18.85 -1.46 -19.51
N GLU A 5 -19.86 -0.92 -18.82
CA GLU A 5 -19.78 0.40 -18.19
C GLU A 5 -18.62 0.48 -17.16
N LEU A 6 -18.34 -0.61 -16.42
CA LEU A 6 -17.24 -0.65 -15.44
C LEU A 6 -15.88 -0.58 -16.10
N VAL A 7 -15.66 -1.40 -17.16
CA VAL A 7 -14.34 -1.55 -17.79
C VAL A 7 -14.02 -0.38 -18.71
N PHE A 8 -15.01 0.12 -19.45
CA PHE A 8 -14.80 1.16 -20.46
C PHE A 8 -15.21 2.57 -19.99
N ARG A 9 -15.39 2.74 -18.69
CA ARG A 9 -15.78 4.01 -18.08
C ARG A 9 -14.92 5.20 -18.52
N ASP A 10 -13.63 4.99 -18.62
CA ASP A 10 -12.66 6.04 -18.92
C ASP A 10 -12.31 6.12 -20.42
N TRP A 11 -12.98 5.31 -21.27
CA TRP A 11 -12.80 5.27 -22.72
C TRP A 11 -14.15 5.33 -23.46
N PRO A 12 -14.86 6.47 -23.37
CA PRO A 12 -16.18 6.61 -24.00
C PRO A 12 -16.15 6.46 -25.53
N GLU A 13 -15.01 6.71 -26.15
CA GLU A 13 -14.80 6.55 -27.58
C GLU A 13 -14.84 5.08 -28.06
N LEU A 14 -14.68 4.12 -27.14
CA LEU A 14 -14.71 2.69 -27.47
C LEU A 14 -16.10 2.06 -27.32
N GLN A 15 -17.13 2.82 -26.96
CA GLN A 15 -18.46 2.27 -26.64
C GLN A 15 -19.06 1.44 -27.78
N ASP A 16 -18.91 1.90 -29.02
CA ASP A 16 -19.45 1.20 -30.19
C ASP A 16 -18.68 -0.09 -30.51
N ASP A 17 -17.43 -0.18 -30.10
CA ASP A 17 -16.54 -1.32 -30.32
C ASP A 17 -16.58 -2.37 -29.19
N ILE A 18 -17.22 -2.08 -28.05
CA ILE A 18 -17.26 -2.97 -26.88
C ILE A 18 -17.69 -4.40 -27.23
N PRO A 19 -18.79 -4.63 -27.98
CA PRO A 19 -19.21 -6.00 -28.33
C PRO A 19 -18.14 -6.73 -29.12
N HIS A 20 -17.48 -6.05 -30.06
CA HIS A 20 -16.41 -6.62 -30.87
C HIS A 20 -15.16 -6.95 -30.05
N ILE A 21 -14.79 -6.06 -29.14
CA ILE A 21 -13.65 -6.26 -28.21
C ILE A 21 -13.92 -7.46 -27.30
N LEU A 22 -15.08 -7.50 -26.63
CA LEU A 22 -15.42 -8.56 -25.68
C LEU A 22 -15.63 -9.92 -26.36
N ALA A 23 -16.05 -9.94 -27.64
CA ALA A 23 -16.13 -11.17 -28.42
C ALA A 23 -14.74 -11.83 -28.61
N GLN A 24 -13.66 -11.04 -28.56
CA GLN A 24 -12.27 -11.52 -28.64
C GLN A 24 -11.68 -11.84 -27.25
N ALA A 25 -12.46 -12.33 -26.32
CA ALA A 25 -12.07 -12.56 -24.91
C ALA A 25 -10.72 -13.29 -24.74
N ARG A 26 -10.32 -14.19 -25.66
CA ARG A 26 -9.02 -14.87 -25.61
C ARG A 26 -7.80 -13.95 -25.72
N LYS A 27 -7.98 -12.75 -26.26
CA LYS A 27 -6.92 -11.74 -26.42
C LYS A 27 -6.92 -10.71 -25.31
N ILE A 28 -7.85 -10.81 -24.35
CA ILE A 28 -8.01 -9.85 -23.27
C ILE A 28 -7.39 -10.41 -22.00
N LEU A 29 -6.60 -9.57 -21.34
CA LEU A 29 -6.12 -9.76 -19.98
C LEU A 29 -6.80 -8.73 -19.08
N PHE A 30 -7.62 -9.19 -18.13
CA PHE A 30 -8.12 -8.34 -17.07
C PHE A 30 -7.16 -8.37 -15.88
N VAL A 31 -6.76 -7.19 -15.43
CA VAL A 31 -5.92 -7.02 -14.24
C VAL A 31 -6.79 -6.47 -13.12
N ILE A 32 -6.94 -7.26 -12.05
CA ILE A 32 -7.61 -6.84 -10.82
C ILE A 32 -6.52 -6.62 -9.78
N ASP A 33 -6.16 -5.36 -9.58
CA ASP A 33 -5.13 -4.99 -8.61
C ASP A 33 -5.77 -4.69 -7.26
N GLY A 34 -5.29 -5.38 -6.20
CA GLY A 34 -5.77 -5.18 -4.84
C GLY A 34 -7.15 -5.82 -4.55
N PHE A 35 -7.37 -7.08 -4.90
CA PHE A 35 -8.63 -7.78 -4.58
C PHE A 35 -9.06 -7.66 -3.11
N ASP A 36 -8.10 -7.60 -2.18
CA ASP A 36 -8.36 -7.44 -0.75
C ASP A 36 -8.98 -6.07 -0.38
N GLU A 37 -8.91 -5.09 -1.26
CA GLU A 37 -9.47 -3.74 -1.06
C GLU A 37 -10.96 -3.66 -1.45
N LEU A 38 -11.48 -4.70 -2.10
CA LEU A 38 -12.89 -4.77 -2.51
C LEU A 38 -13.86 -4.73 -1.32
N GLY A 39 -13.43 -5.19 -0.13
CA GLY A 39 -14.20 -5.13 1.12
C GLY A 39 -15.52 -5.90 1.12
N ALA A 40 -15.82 -6.68 0.07
CA ALA A 40 -17.05 -7.44 -0.06
C ALA A 40 -16.91 -8.83 0.58
N ALA A 41 -17.93 -9.24 1.32
CA ALA A 41 -17.98 -10.60 1.83
C ALA A 41 -17.99 -11.61 0.68
N PRO A 42 -17.33 -12.79 0.82
CA PRO A 42 -17.27 -13.80 -0.24
C PRO A 42 -18.65 -14.21 -0.77
N GLY A 43 -19.67 -14.26 0.07
CA GLY A 43 -21.05 -14.53 -0.32
C GLY A 43 -21.59 -13.52 -1.34
N ALA A 44 -21.35 -12.24 -1.13
CA ALA A 44 -21.79 -11.17 -2.03
C ALA A 44 -21.15 -11.24 -3.44
N LEU A 45 -20.02 -11.96 -3.56
CA LEU A 45 -19.30 -12.15 -4.81
C LEU A 45 -19.81 -13.35 -5.64
N ILE A 46 -20.60 -14.25 -5.03
CA ILE A 46 -21.08 -15.47 -5.68
C ILE A 46 -22.61 -15.50 -5.84
N GLU A 47 -23.32 -14.68 -5.09
CA GLU A 47 -24.78 -14.54 -5.26
C GLU A 47 -25.09 -13.85 -6.59
N ASP A 48 -26.05 -14.43 -7.32
CA ASP A 48 -26.60 -13.87 -8.55
C ASP A 48 -25.56 -13.59 -9.67
N ILE A 49 -24.48 -14.43 -9.73
CA ILE A 49 -23.45 -14.33 -10.78
C ILE A 49 -24.08 -14.53 -12.16
N CYS A 50 -23.62 -13.74 -13.14
CA CYS A 50 -24.18 -13.67 -14.48
C CYS A 50 -23.09 -13.78 -15.56
N GLY A 51 -23.41 -14.43 -16.68
CA GLY A 51 -22.53 -14.48 -17.86
C GLY A 51 -22.70 -13.30 -18.80
N ASP A 52 -23.75 -12.54 -18.63
CA ASP A 52 -24.13 -11.41 -19.47
C ASP A 52 -23.44 -10.12 -18.99
N TRP A 53 -22.53 -9.60 -19.80
CA TRP A 53 -21.72 -8.42 -19.49
C TRP A 53 -22.49 -7.09 -19.68
N GLU A 54 -23.66 -7.10 -20.34
CA GLU A 54 -24.56 -5.94 -20.50
C GLU A 54 -25.48 -5.76 -19.29
N LYS A 55 -25.72 -6.83 -18.55
CA LYS A 55 -26.67 -6.81 -17.42
C LYS A 55 -26.11 -5.99 -16.27
N LYS A 56 -26.91 -5.02 -15.78
CA LYS A 56 -26.55 -4.18 -14.62
C LYS A 56 -26.57 -4.98 -13.33
N LYS A 57 -25.45 -5.00 -12.62
CA LYS A 57 -25.26 -5.67 -11.34
C LYS A 57 -24.37 -4.82 -10.42
N PRO A 58 -24.35 -5.09 -9.12
CA PRO A 58 -23.33 -4.55 -8.21
C PRO A 58 -21.92 -4.95 -8.65
N VAL A 59 -20.94 -4.07 -8.46
CA VAL A 59 -19.55 -4.32 -8.85
C VAL A 59 -18.98 -5.62 -8.26
N PRO A 60 -19.23 -5.97 -6.97
CA PRO A 60 -18.78 -7.26 -6.42
C PRO A 60 -19.30 -8.47 -7.21
N VAL A 61 -20.56 -8.44 -7.63
CA VAL A 61 -21.18 -9.53 -8.41
C VAL A 61 -20.57 -9.64 -9.80
N LEU A 62 -20.30 -8.50 -10.46
CA LEU A 62 -19.62 -8.48 -11.76
C LEU A 62 -18.21 -9.10 -11.67
N LEU A 63 -17.44 -8.71 -10.65
CA LEU A 63 -16.10 -9.26 -10.42
C LEU A 63 -16.16 -10.75 -10.04
N GLY A 64 -17.10 -11.15 -9.19
CA GLY A 64 -17.37 -12.56 -8.87
C GLY A 64 -17.72 -13.39 -10.11
N SER A 65 -18.53 -12.84 -11.02
CA SER A 65 -18.90 -13.48 -12.29
C SER A 65 -17.68 -13.70 -13.20
N LEU A 66 -16.76 -12.73 -13.23
CA LEU A 66 -15.52 -12.82 -13.98
C LEU A 66 -14.56 -13.86 -13.35
N LEU A 67 -14.35 -13.79 -12.02
CA LEU A 67 -13.48 -14.71 -11.28
C LEU A 67 -13.96 -16.16 -11.35
N LYS A 68 -15.27 -16.38 -11.27
CA LYS A 68 -15.93 -17.69 -11.45
C LYS A 68 -15.96 -18.17 -12.90
N ARG A 69 -15.36 -17.43 -13.83
CA ARG A 69 -15.37 -17.78 -15.26
C ARG A 69 -16.79 -17.92 -15.87
N LYS A 70 -17.79 -17.37 -15.21
CA LYS A 70 -19.16 -17.31 -15.74
C LYS A 70 -19.26 -16.26 -16.83
N MET A 71 -18.63 -15.12 -16.62
CA MET A 71 -18.48 -14.02 -17.57
C MET A 71 -17.13 -14.13 -18.27
N LEU A 72 -17.09 -13.97 -19.59
CA LEU A 72 -15.88 -13.98 -20.41
C LEU A 72 -14.91 -15.14 -20.08
N PRO A 73 -15.34 -16.40 -20.10
CA PRO A 73 -14.60 -17.55 -19.56
C PRO A 73 -13.23 -17.78 -20.24
N ARG A 74 -13.02 -17.20 -21.43
CA ARG A 74 -11.79 -17.33 -22.22
C ARG A 74 -10.78 -16.22 -22.00
N ALA A 75 -11.13 -15.16 -21.25
CA ALA A 75 -10.23 -14.07 -20.94
C ALA A 75 -9.13 -14.50 -19.95
N ALA A 76 -7.94 -13.95 -20.07
CA ALA A 76 -6.91 -14.11 -19.07
C ALA A 76 -7.21 -13.19 -17.88
N LEU A 77 -6.89 -13.66 -16.66
CA LEU A 77 -7.03 -12.87 -15.43
C LEU A 77 -5.71 -12.84 -14.70
N LEU A 78 -5.30 -11.65 -14.27
CA LEU A 78 -4.23 -11.42 -13.31
C LEU A 78 -4.85 -10.74 -12.09
N VAL A 79 -4.73 -11.35 -10.93
CA VAL A 79 -5.32 -10.82 -9.69
C VAL A 79 -4.22 -10.68 -8.66
N THR A 80 -4.04 -9.48 -8.13
CA THR A 80 -3.17 -9.27 -6.98
C THR A 80 -3.99 -9.23 -5.70
N THR A 81 -3.45 -9.74 -4.62
CA THR A 81 -4.10 -9.73 -3.31
C THR A 81 -3.08 -9.88 -2.18
N ARG A 82 -3.41 -9.36 -1.01
CA ARG A 82 -2.64 -9.61 0.21
C ARG A 82 -2.99 -10.99 0.77
N PRO A 83 -2.08 -11.63 1.54
CA PRO A 83 -2.32 -12.96 2.11
C PRO A 83 -3.62 -13.11 2.92
N ARG A 84 -4.08 -12.03 3.54
CA ARG A 84 -5.31 -12.01 4.36
C ARG A 84 -6.57 -12.37 3.57
N ALA A 85 -6.67 -11.95 2.30
CA ALA A 85 -7.83 -12.21 1.44
C ALA A 85 -7.61 -13.39 0.47
N LEU A 86 -6.47 -14.10 0.59
CA LEU A 86 -6.16 -15.22 -0.30
C LEU A 86 -7.20 -16.34 -0.20
N ARG A 87 -7.71 -16.62 1.00
CA ARG A 87 -8.74 -17.66 1.20
C ARG A 87 -10.02 -17.33 0.44
N ASP A 88 -10.46 -16.08 0.48
CA ASP A 88 -11.66 -15.60 -0.19
C ASP A 88 -11.48 -15.69 -1.71
N LEU A 89 -10.32 -15.28 -2.22
CA LEU A 89 -9.98 -15.42 -3.62
C LEU A 89 -9.93 -16.88 -4.07
N GLN A 90 -9.43 -17.79 -3.23
CA GLN A 90 -9.41 -19.23 -3.52
C GLN A 90 -10.81 -19.84 -3.71
N LEU A 91 -11.81 -19.33 -3.01
CA LEU A 91 -13.20 -19.76 -3.18
C LEU A 91 -13.80 -19.32 -4.52
N LEU A 92 -13.25 -18.26 -5.10
CA LEU A 92 -13.75 -17.65 -6.33
C LEU A 92 -12.99 -18.10 -7.58
N ALA A 93 -11.68 -18.16 -7.50
CA ALA A 93 -10.84 -18.44 -8.65
C ALA A 93 -10.91 -19.92 -9.06
N GLN A 94 -11.03 -20.18 -10.38
CA GLN A 94 -11.01 -21.52 -10.94
C GLN A 94 -9.60 -21.86 -11.44
N GLN A 95 -8.97 -22.89 -10.88
CA GLN A 95 -7.66 -23.42 -11.24
C GLN A 95 -6.58 -22.32 -11.40
N PRO A 96 -6.38 -21.47 -10.38
CA PRO A 96 -5.42 -20.37 -10.48
C PRO A 96 -3.98 -20.90 -10.38
N ILE A 97 -3.07 -20.19 -11.03
CA ILE A 97 -1.63 -20.30 -10.80
C ILE A 97 -1.28 -19.27 -9.73
N TYR A 98 -0.67 -19.71 -8.64
CA TYR A 98 -0.26 -18.81 -7.56
C TYR A 98 1.19 -18.38 -7.76
N VAL A 99 1.39 -17.07 -7.71
CA VAL A 99 2.72 -16.45 -7.68
C VAL A 99 2.82 -15.63 -6.40
N ARG A 100 3.81 -15.95 -5.58
CA ARG A 100 4.09 -15.22 -4.35
C ARG A 100 5.26 -14.26 -4.55
N VAL A 101 5.04 -12.99 -4.21
CA VAL A 101 6.09 -11.98 -4.24
C VAL A 101 6.73 -11.92 -2.85
N GLU A 102 7.96 -12.40 -2.75
CA GLU A 102 8.70 -12.51 -1.46
C GLU A 102 9.37 -11.18 -1.06
N GLY A 103 9.42 -10.20 -1.96
CA GLY A 103 10.17 -8.96 -1.76
C GLY A 103 11.63 -9.08 -2.19
N PHE A 104 12.47 -8.18 -1.68
CA PHE A 104 13.91 -8.16 -1.98
C PHE A 104 14.65 -9.31 -1.29
N LEU A 105 15.40 -10.09 -2.05
CA LEU A 105 16.42 -11.00 -1.54
C LEU A 105 17.60 -10.21 -0.95
N GLU A 106 18.55 -10.89 -0.31
CA GLU A 106 19.73 -10.22 0.24
C GLU A 106 20.53 -9.51 -0.84
N GLU A 107 20.71 -10.15 -1.99
CA GLU A 107 21.41 -9.60 -3.15
C GLU A 107 20.71 -8.35 -3.71
N ASP A 108 19.38 -8.38 -3.78
CA ASP A 108 18.59 -7.24 -4.25
C ASP A 108 18.72 -6.05 -3.29
N ARG A 109 18.69 -6.30 -1.99
CA ARG A 109 18.90 -5.26 -0.96
C ARG A 109 20.28 -4.65 -1.06
N ARG A 110 21.32 -5.50 -1.20
CA ARG A 110 22.70 -5.03 -1.40
C ARG A 110 22.82 -4.15 -2.65
N ALA A 111 22.27 -4.61 -3.77
CA ALA A 111 22.26 -3.84 -5.03
C ALA A 111 21.49 -2.52 -4.88
N TYR A 112 20.39 -2.53 -4.11
CA TYR A 112 19.63 -1.32 -3.80
C TYR A 112 20.44 -0.31 -2.99
N PHE A 113 21.16 -0.75 -1.95
CA PHE A 113 22.05 0.10 -1.15
C PHE A 113 23.13 0.74 -2.02
N LEU A 114 23.81 -0.03 -2.85
CA LEU A 114 24.85 0.47 -3.75
C LEU A 114 24.31 1.57 -4.68
N ARG A 115 23.13 1.36 -5.26
CA ARG A 115 22.49 2.37 -6.13
C ARG A 115 22.04 3.62 -5.38
N HIS A 116 21.53 3.44 -4.16
CA HIS A 116 20.97 4.53 -3.38
C HIS A 116 22.03 5.47 -2.82
N PHE A 117 23.16 4.92 -2.35
CA PHE A 117 24.23 5.70 -1.75
C PHE A 117 25.12 6.38 -2.81
N GLY A 118 25.45 5.71 -3.88
CA GLY A 118 26.38 6.19 -4.91
C GLY A 118 27.88 6.09 -4.50
N ASP A 119 28.16 5.84 -3.22
CA ASP A 119 29.46 5.56 -2.64
C ASP A 119 29.44 4.13 -2.11
N GLU A 120 30.37 3.29 -2.56
CA GLU A 120 30.38 1.86 -2.26
C GLU A 120 30.69 1.58 -0.79
N ASP A 121 31.66 2.30 -0.21
CA ASP A 121 32.07 2.09 1.17
C ASP A 121 30.96 2.46 2.15
N GLN A 122 30.30 3.60 1.92
CA GLN A 122 29.14 4.02 2.71
C GLN A 122 27.96 3.07 2.54
N ALA A 123 27.67 2.62 1.33
CA ALA A 123 26.62 1.67 1.04
C ALA A 123 26.83 0.35 1.78
N MET A 124 28.05 -0.20 1.73
CA MET A 124 28.39 -1.46 2.39
C MET A 124 28.34 -1.33 3.91
N ARG A 125 28.85 -0.22 4.46
CA ARG A 125 28.75 0.06 5.90
C ARG A 125 27.29 0.13 6.35
N ALA A 126 26.43 0.84 5.63
CA ALA A 126 25.01 0.94 5.93
C ALA A 126 24.29 -0.41 5.79
N PHE A 127 24.63 -1.20 4.78
CA PHE A 127 24.08 -2.54 4.57
C PHE A 127 24.44 -3.49 5.73
N GLU A 128 25.69 -3.51 6.17
CA GLU A 128 26.11 -4.34 7.31
C GLU A 128 25.46 -3.90 8.63
N LEU A 129 25.21 -2.60 8.83
CA LEU A 129 24.45 -2.11 9.97
C LEU A 129 23.01 -2.65 9.95
N MET A 130 22.34 -2.64 8.80
CA MET A 130 21.00 -3.24 8.67
C MET A 130 21.07 -4.75 8.91
N ARG A 131 22.08 -5.44 8.36
CA ARG A 131 22.27 -6.89 8.45
C ARG A 131 22.56 -7.36 9.88
N SER A 132 23.21 -6.55 10.69
CA SER A 132 23.52 -6.85 12.09
C SER A 132 22.29 -7.05 12.97
N ASN A 133 21.11 -6.52 12.55
CA ASN A 133 19.84 -6.71 13.23
C ASN A 133 18.90 -7.60 12.38
N ALA A 134 18.76 -8.86 12.76
CA ALA A 134 17.95 -9.83 12.00
C ALA A 134 16.51 -9.38 11.76
N ALA A 135 15.86 -8.73 12.74
CA ALA A 135 14.49 -8.25 12.61
C ALA A 135 14.38 -7.07 11.62
N LEU A 136 15.37 -6.17 11.63
CA LEU A 136 15.45 -5.06 10.69
C LEU A 136 15.79 -5.57 9.29
N PHE A 137 16.71 -6.52 9.20
CA PHE A 137 17.11 -7.14 7.95
C PHE A 137 15.94 -7.85 7.27
N GLN A 138 15.14 -8.63 8.03
CA GLN A 138 13.95 -9.28 7.51
C GLN A 138 12.89 -8.26 7.05
N LEU A 139 12.65 -7.21 7.84
CA LEU A 139 11.70 -6.16 7.48
C LEU A 139 12.11 -5.42 6.20
N GLY A 140 13.42 -5.26 5.96
CA GLY A 140 13.99 -4.66 4.75
C GLY A 140 13.80 -5.48 3.47
N SER A 141 13.20 -6.68 3.53
CA SER A 141 12.75 -7.39 2.34
C SER A 141 11.62 -6.64 1.61
N ALA A 142 10.83 -5.83 2.33
CA ALA A 142 9.88 -4.93 1.72
C ALA A 142 10.61 -3.72 1.08
N PRO A 143 10.47 -3.46 -0.24
CA PRO A 143 11.17 -2.38 -0.94
C PRO A 143 11.00 -1.01 -0.27
N ALA A 144 9.79 -0.69 0.21
CA ALA A 144 9.52 0.57 0.90
C ALA A 144 10.30 0.70 2.22
N VAL A 145 10.45 -0.39 2.97
CA VAL A 145 11.24 -0.38 4.20
C VAL A 145 12.73 -0.32 3.90
N CYS A 146 13.20 -1.04 2.88
CA CYS A 146 14.59 -0.94 2.40
C CYS A 146 14.92 0.53 2.05
N TRP A 147 14.02 1.22 1.37
CA TRP A 147 14.16 2.64 1.07
C TRP A 147 14.21 3.51 2.34
N ILE A 148 13.33 3.27 3.34
CA ILE A 148 13.36 3.99 4.63
C ILE A 148 14.74 3.83 5.30
N VAL A 149 15.25 2.61 5.35
CA VAL A 149 16.58 2.33 5.93
C VAL A 149 17.67 3.10 5.19
N CYS A 150 17.77 2.94 3.87
CA CYS A 150 18.76 3.60 3.04
C CYS A 150 18.74 5.12 3.22
N THR A 151 17.53 5.72 3.12
CA THR A 151 17.37 7.18 3.20
C THR A 151 17.77 7.70 4.59
N THR A 152 17.37 6.99 5.65
CA THR A 152 17.69 7.40 7.02
C THR A 152 19.18 7.32 7.30
N LEU A 153 19.81 6.20 6.95
CA LEU A 153 21.24 6.00 7.19
C LEU A 153 22.11 6.92 6.34
N LYS A 154 21.75 7.11 5.07
CA LYS A 154 22.45 8.04 4.19
C LYS A 154 22.45 9.45 4.76
N LEU A 155 21.28 9.96 5.16
CA LEU A 155 21.15 11.30 5.74
C LEU A 155 21.96 11.47 7.02
N GLN A 156 22.02 10.45 7.87
CA GLN A 156 22.85 10.48 9.10
C GLN A 156 24.34 10.50 8.77
N MET A 157 24.78 9.65 7.84
CA MET A 157 26.19 9.60 7.43
C MET A 157 26.63 10.92 6.78
N GLU A 158 25.78 11.54 5.94
CA GLU A 158 26.03 12.86 5.34
C GLU A 158 26.18 13.96 6.38
N LYS A 159 25.47 13.85 7.51
CA LYS A 159 25.56 14.79 8.65
C LYS A 159 26.70 14.46 9.62
N GLY A 160 27.44 13.36 9.40
CA GLY A 160 28.45 12.89 10.32
C GLY A 160 27.91 12.31 11.63
N GLU A 161 26.62 11.96 11.68
CA GLU A 161 25.99 11.34 12.84
C GLU A 161 26.27 9.83 12.88
N ASP A 162 26.33 9.25 14.09
CA ASP A 162 26.50 7.79 14.25
C ASP A 162 25.17 7.07 13.89
N PRO A 163 25.16 6.22 12.85
CA PRO A 163 23.95 5.49 12.46
C PRO A 163 23.68 4.23 13.29
N VAL A 164 24.63 3.77 14.12
CA VAL A 164 24.51 2.52 14.90
C VAL A 164 23.29 2.51 15.81
N PRO A 165 22.99 3.54 16.62
CA PRO A 165 21.81 3.54 17.49
C PRO A 165 20.50 3.41 16.72
N THR A 166 20.43 3.93 15.49
CA THR A 166 19.23 3.87 14.62
C THR A 166 18.90 2.44 14.19
N CYS A 167 19.90 1.60 14.02
CA CYS A 167 19.74 0.22 13.57
C CYS A 167 19.50 -0.78 14.72
N LEU A 168 19.52 -0.36 15.98
CA LEU A 168 19.28 -1.26 17.12
C LEU A 168 17.84 -1.77 17.17
N THR A 169 16.87 -0.95 16.81
CA THR A 169 15.44 -1.31 16.85
C THR A 169 14.67 -0.79 15.64
N ARG A 170 13.57 -1.46 15.30
CA ARG A 170 12.62 -0.97 14.28
C ARG A 170 12.01 0.37 14.68
N THR A 171 11.70 0.53 15.95
CA THR A 171 11.15 1.78 16.51
C THR A 171 12.14 2.93 16.34
N GLY A 172 13.42 2.71 16.68
CA GLY A 172 14.49 3.70 16.51
C GLY A 172 14.63 4.16 15.06
N LEU A 173 14.64 3.22 14.13
CA LEU A 173 14.66 3.53 12.69
C LEU A 173 13.47 4.39 12.26
N PHE A 174 12.24 3.95 12.57
CA PHE A 174 11.04 4.65 12.13
C PHE A 174 10.89 6.03 12.79
N LEU A 175 11.27 6.15 14.07
CA LEU A 175 11.31 7.43 14.75
C LEU A 175 12.33 8.38 14.10
N ARG A 176 13.54 7.89 13.79
CA ARG A 176 14.58 8.69 13.15
C ARG A 176 14.15 9.13 11.74
N PHE A 177 13.56 8.23 10.96
CA PHE A 177 12.98 8.55 9.67
C PHE A 177 11.94 9.65 9.81
N LEU A 178 10.96 9.47 10.70
CA LEU A 178 9.90 10.45 10.95
C LEU A 178 10.47 11.82 11.31
N CYS A 179 11.39 11.89 12.28
CA CYS A 179 12.03 13.15 12.68
C CYS A 179 12.83 13.81 11.55
N SER A 180 13.35 13.02 10.60
CA SER A 180 14.08 13.57 9.44
C SER A 180 13.16 14.21 8.39
N ARG A 181 11.87 13.89 8.40
CA ARG A 181 10.87 14.37 7.41
C ARG A 181 10.08 15.58 7.88
N PHE A 182 10.08 15.85 9.17
CA PHE A 182 9.35 16.97 9.73
C PHE A 182 10.30 18.11 10.12
N PRO A 183 9.95 19.37 9.79
CA PRO A 183 10.66 20.53 10.32
C PRO A 183 10.50 20.59 11.84
N GLN A 184 11.54 21.01 12.54
CA GLN A 184 11.47 21.20 13.98
C GLN A 184 10.56 22.39 14.33
N GLY A 185 9.59 22.22 15.23
CA GLY A 185 8.72 23.29 15.69
C GLY A 185 7.45 22.83 16.41
N ALA A 186 6.72 23.77 17.01
CA ALA A 186 5.52 23.50 17.81
C ALA A 186 4.35 22.91 16.99
N GLN A 187 4.27 23.19 15.69
CA GLN A 187 3.25 22.61 14.78
C GLN A 187 3.43 21.10 14.57
N LEU A 188 4.62 20.58 14.86
CA LEU A 188 4.93 19.16 14.70
C LEU A 188 4.04 18.25 15.55
N ARG A 189 3.76 18.66 16.80
CA ARG A 189 2.98 17.81 17.74
C ARG A 189 1.56 17.60 17.22
N GLY A 190 0.90 18.66 16.73
CA GLY A 190 -0.44 18.56 16.15
C GLY A 190 -0.48 17.68 14.90
N ALA A 191 0.44 17.92 13.95
CA ALA A 191 0.54 17.12 12.73
C ALA A 191 0.83 15.64 13.02
N LEU A 192 1.73 15.34 13.97
CA LEU A 192 2.02 13.97 14.40
C LEU A 192 0.81 13.29 15.02
N ARG A 193 0.06 14.00 15.86
CA ARG A 193 -1.16 13.47 16.47
C ARG A 193 -2.19 13.11 15.40
N THR A 194 -2.44 14.03 14.46
CA THR A 194 -3.37 13.80 13.35
C THR A 194 -2.94 12.61 12.48
N LEU A 195 -1.66 12.54 12.13
CA LEU A 195 -1.09 11.42 11.35
C LEU A 195 -1.21 10.09 12.09
N SER A 196 -0.93 10.08 13.39
CA SER A 196 -1.01 8.89 14.24
C SER A 196 -2.45 8.43 14.43
N LEU A 197 -3.39 9.36 14.57
CA LEU A 197 -4.83 9.06 14.61
C LEU A 197 -5.31 8.46 13.29
N LEU A 198 -4.91 9.02 12.14
CA LEU A 198 -5.22 8.48 10.82
C LEU A 198 -4.70 7.04 10.70
N ALA A 199 -3.47 6.78 11.15
CA ALA A 199 -2.90 5.45 11.15
C ALA A 199 -3.69 4.46 12.02
N ALA A 200 -4.09 4.86 13.22
CA ALA A 200 -4.88 4.07 14.14
C ALA A 200 -6.27 3.74 13.58
N GLN A 201 -6.97 4.74 13.07
CA GLN A 201 -8.27 4.55 12.41
C GLN A 201 -8.21 3.55 11.26
N GLY A 202 -7.16 3.65 10.42
CA GLY A 202 -6.96 2.70 9.33
C GLY A 202 -6.76 1.26 9.81
N LEU A 203 -6.00 1.05 10.90
CA LEU A 203 -5.83 -0.30 11.45
C LEU A 203 -7.12 -0.83 12.10
N TRP A 204 -7.85 -0.01 12.85
CA TRP A 204 -9.11 -0.43 13.48
C TRP A 204 -10.18 -0.78 12.45
N ALA A 205 -10.27 -0.01 11.37
CA ALA A 205 -11.20 -0.23 10.28
C ALA A 205 -10.68 -1.23 9.22
N GLN A 206 -9.45 -1.77 9.39
CA GLN A 206 -8.77 -2.63 8.41
C GLN A 206 -8.61 -1.98 7.02
N MET A 207 -8.50 -0.65 6.99
CA MET A 207 -8.32 0.14 5.79
C MET A 207 -6.84 0.37 5.50
N SER A 208 -6.44 0.22 4.25
CA SER A 208 -5.10 0.56 3.74
C SER A 208 -5.12 1.76 2.80
N VAL A 209 -6.29 2.14 2.31
CA VAL A 209 -6.52 3.29 1.44
C VAL A 209 -7.51 4.22 2.14
N PHE A 210 -7.20 5.50 2.12
CA PHE A 210 -8.01 6.57 2.71
C PHE A 210 -8.49 7.48 1.60
N HIS A 211 -9.77 7.78 1.57
CA HIS A 211 -10.34 8.77 0.67
C HIS A 211 -10.22 10.17 1.28
N ARG A 212 -10.33 11.19 0.44
CA ARG A 212 -10.29 12.58 0.90
C ARG A 212 -11.31 12.86 2.02
N GLU A 213 -12.49 12.27 1.91
CA GLU A 213 -13.55 12.35 2.92
C GLU A 213 -13.13 11.78 4.30
N ASP A 214 -12.32 10.72 4.30
CA ASP A 214 -11.78 10.15 5.54
C ASP A 214 -10.79 11.11 6.21
N LEU A 215 -9.95 11.77 5.42
CA LEU A 215 -9.00 12.77 5.90
C LEU A 215 -9.74 13.99 6.48
N GLU A 216 -10.73 14.49 5.78
CA GLU A 216 -11.56 15.62 6.22
C GLU A 216 -12.31 15.30 7.52
N ARG A 217 -12.89 14.10 7.63
CA ARG A 217 -13.58 13.63 8.85
C ARG A 217 -12.67 13.57 10.07
N LEU A 218 -11.38 13.25 9.87
CA LEU A 218 -10.38 13.21 10.94
C LEU A 218 -9.70 14.57 11.18
N GLY A 219 -10.13 15.62 10.48
CA GLY A 219 -9.61 16.97 10.67
C GLY A 219 -8.20 17.20 10.10
N VAL A 220 -7.76 16.36 9.14
CA VAL A 220 -6.47 16.55 8.48
C VAL A 220 -6.51 17.82 7.65
N GLN A 221 -5.70 18.80 8.04
CA GLN A 221 -5.60 20.05 7.32
C GLN A 221 -4.81 19.87 6.01
N GLU A 222 -5.09 20.68 5.00
CA GLU A 222 -4.39 20.61 3.71
C GLU A 222 -2.87 20.85 3.85
N SER A 223 -2.47 21.70 4.80
CA SER A 223 -1.06 21.92 5.15
C SER A 223 -0.38 20.66 5.67
N ASP A 224 -1.08 19.92 6.55
CA ASP A 224 -0.57 18.68 7.13
C ASP A 224 -0.51 17.58 6.06
N LEU A 225 -1.54 17.48 5.22
CA LEU A 225 -1.56 16.52 4.13
C LEU A 225 -0.38 16.72 3.18
N ARG A 226 -0.07 17.97 2.80
CA ARG A 226 1.12 18.29 2.00
C ARG A 226 2.39 17.86 2.69
N LEU A 227 2.52 18.17 3.98
CA LEU A 227 3.68 17.78 4.78
C LEU A 227 3.87 16.24 4.80
N PHE A 228 2.77 15.49 4.89
CA PHE A 228 2.82 14.02 4.88
C PHE A 228 3.18 13.45 3.50
N LEU A 229 2.73 14.09 2.42
CA LEU A 229 3.06 13.71 1.05
C LEU A 229 4.51 14.08 0.71
N ASP A 230 4.94 15.29 1.01
CA ASP A 230 6.31 15.77 0.77
C ASP A 230 7.34 14.99 1.60
N GLY A 231 6.92 14.52 2.78
CA GLY A 231 7.71 13.65 3.65
C GLY A 231 7.75 12.19 3.21
N ASP A 232 7.09 11.81 2.11
CA ASP A 232 6.93 10.42 1.66
C ASP A 232 6.31 9.49 2.72
N ILE A 233 5.52 10.02 3.63
CA ILE A 233 4.83 9.26 4.69
C ILE A 233 3.51 8.72 4.18
N LEU A 234 2.77 9.57 3.49
CA LEU A 234 1.61 9.20 2.69
C LEU A 234 1.97 9.24 1.20
N ARG A 235 1.30 8.41 0.44
CA ARG A 235 1.35 8.40 -1.03
C ARG A 235 -0.04 8.60 -1.58
N GLN A 236 -0.15 9.46 -2.56
CA GLN A 236 -1.38 9.60 -3.34
C GLN A 236 -1.37 8.59 -4.47
N ASP A 237 -2.50 7.93 -4.68
CA ASP A 237 -2.69 7.07 -5.85
C ASP A 237 -2.64 7.91 -7.14
N ARG A 238 -1.92 7.42 -8.13
CA ARG A 238 -1.77 8.11 -9.43
C ARG A 238 -3.00 7.96 -10.32
N VAL A 239 -3.74 6.88 -10.16
CA VAL A 239 -4.93 6.55 -10.96
C VAL A 239 -6.18 7.11 -10.29
N SER A 240 -6.34 6.86 -8.99
CA SER A 240 -7.50 7.29 -8.21
C SER A 240 -7.19 8.58 -7.46
N LYS A 241 -7.47 9.73 -8.12
CA LYS A 241 -7.28 11.05 -7.50
C LYS A 241 -8.09 11.14 -6.20
N GLY A 242 -7.42 11.55 -5.11
CA GLY A 242 -8.05 11.67 -3.79
C GLY A 242 -7.99 10.41 -2.93
N CYS A 243 -7.25 9.38 -3.36
CA CYS A 243 -6.93 8.20 -2.56
C CYS A 243 -5.50 8.29 -2.03
N TYR A 244 -5.32 7.96 -0.75
CA TYR A 244 -4.05 8.06 -0.04
C TYR A 244 -3.76 6.77 0.70
N SER A 245 -2.49 6.40 0.82
CA SER A 245 -2.05 5.24 1.61
C SER A 245 -0.75 5.54 2.33
N PHE A 246 -0.50 4.87 3.46
CA PHE A 246 0.81 4.91 4.09
C PHE A 246 1.85 4.22 3.22
N ILE A 247 3.10 4.69 3.28
CA ILE A 247 4.22 4.13 2.53
C ILE A 247 4.39 2.62 2.73
N HIS A 248 4.10 2.12 3.94
CA HIS A 248 4.14 0.70 4.28
C HIS A 248 3.31 0.41 5.54
N LEU A 249 2.69 -0.79 5.60
CA LEU A 249 1.89 -1.21 6.74
C LEU A 249 2.66 -1.19 8.07
N SER A 250 3.92 -1.60 8.08
CA SER A 250 4.72 -1.57 9.31
C SER A 250 4.98 -0.16 9.83
N PHE A 251 5.03 0.82 8.93
CA PHE A 251 5.14 2.22 9.31
C PHE A 251 3.80 2.76 9.86
N GLN A 252 2.68 2.37 9.25
CA GLN A 252 1.34 2.64 9.79
C GLN A 252 1.17 2.04 11.19
N GLN A 253 1.60 0.79 11.41
CA GLN A 253 1.59 0.16 12.74
C GLN A 253 2.44 0.91 13.77
N PHE A 254 3.61 1.39 13.38
CA PHE A 254 4.45 2.24 14.23
C PHE A 254 3.75 3.54 14.62
N LEU A 255 3.13 4.24 13.65
CA LEU A 255 2.37 5.46 13.93
C LEU A 255 1.14 5.20 14.82
N THR A 256 0.48 4.05 14.66
CA THR A 256 -0.61 3.64 15.56
C THR A 256 -0.11 3.44 16.99
N ALA A 257 1.06 2.82 17.17
CA ALA A 257 1.65 2.71 18.50
C ALA A 257 2.03 4.08 19.09
N LEU A 258 2.50 4.99 18.24
CA LEU A 258 2.78 6.38 18.62
C LEU A 258 1.51 7.12 19.08
N PHE A 259 0.35 6.88 18.42
CA PHE A 259 -0.93 7.43 18.85
C PHE A 259 -1.23 7.08 20.32
N TYR A 260 -1.13 5.81 20.70
CA TYR A 260 -1.38 5.39 22.07
C TYR A 260 -0.36 5.98 23.07
N ALA A 261 0.89 6.19 22.65
CA ALA A 261 1.89 6.83 23.50
C ALA A 261 1.57 8.31 23.76
N LEU A 262 1.14 9.03 22.73
CA LEU A 262 0.77 10.45 22.83
C LEU A 262 -0.51 10.67 23.66
N GLU A 263 -1.52 9.80 23.51
CA GLU A 263 -2.77 9.87 24.31
C GLU A 263 -2.53 9.59 25.80
N LYS A 264 -1.57 8.72 26.12
CA LYS A 264 -1.23 8.42 27.51
C LYS A 264 -0.58 9.60 28.23
N GLU A 265 0.29 10.33 27.53
CA GLU A 265 0.93 11.54 28.10
C GLU A 265 -0.10 12.63 28.46
N GLU A 266 -1.18 12.78 27.67
CA GLU A 266 -2.23 13.78 27.92
C GLU A 266 -3.23 13.37 29.02
N GLY A 267 -3.29 12.10 29.39
CA GLY A 267 -4.18 11.59 30.44
C GLY A 267 -3.53 11.56 31.84
N GLU A 268 -2.23 11.84 31.93
CA GLU A 268 -1.46 11.89 33.19
C GLU A 268 -1.24 13.35 33.69
N ASP A 269 -1.64 14.39 32.92
CA ASP A 269 -1.68 15.81 33.31
C ASP A 269 -3.10 16.20 33.77
#